data_70b804afcb846b81b6bfb10826662b2c
#
_entry.id   70b804afcb846b81b6bfb10826662b2c
#
_cell.length_a   1.000
_cell.length_b   1.000
_cell.length_c   1.000
_cell.angle_alpha   90.00
_cell.angle_beta   90.00
_cell.angle_gamma   90.00
#
_symmetry.space_group_name_H-M   'P 1'
#
loop_
_entity.id
_entity.type
_entity.pdbx_description
1 polymer ?
#
loop_
_entity_poly.entity_id
_entity_poly.type
_entity_poly.pdbx_seq_one_letter_code
_entity_poly.pdbx_strand_id
1 'polypeptide(L)'
;MATIKDVAKAAGVSISTVSYAMNEDPRIPAKTADKVREVARAIGYYPSAAARNLKKRSTGTILVAISDFGGPVYAALLEGIHHELQQHGYTMVVSTGRSSTNLLKERSSDGAIVADIHISDETIVKTAKNATPMIVLDRKIAAANVHEMTIENAAAMRELTVRVIAAGYRRIAFVHGVGGTYDNTTRYAGFRAAMDAAGAAVFAEYQGNFTKPSGRALIDGLLVARAPLPDMFVCANDEMAIGIIDGLLAAGRAVPGEVGVSGFDDIELAGYCRPPLSTIRVDHSAWGRDIAATIVALIKNETVGSASQVGTVVIRESF
;
A
#
# COMPACT_ATOMS: atom_id res chain seq x y z
N MET A 1 -29.55 -26.07 -0.07
CA MET A 1 -29.46 -24.60 0.05
C MET A 1 -30.77 -24.01 -0.52
N ALA A 2 -31.47 -23.15 0.23
CA ALA A 2 -32.71 -22.53 -0.26
C ALA A 2 -32.40 -21.64 -1.48
N THR A 3 -33.35 -21.65 -2.44
CA THR A 3 -33.24 -20.89 -3.69
C THR A 3 -34.27 -19.76 -3.74
N ILE A 4 -34.10 -18.82 -4.68
CA ILE A 4 -35.08 -17.75 -4.91
C ILE A 4 -36.48 -18.31 -5.26
N LYS A 5 -36.56 -19.50 -5.87
CA LYS A 5 -37.81 -20.20 -6.19
C LYS A 5 -38.52 -20.67 -4.93
N ASP A 6 -37.77 -21.12 -3.92
CA ASP A 6 -38.32 -21.56 -2.63
C ASP A 6 -38.91 -20.40 -1.86
N VAL A 7 -38.23 -19.24 -1.86
CA VAL A 7 -38.78 -18.00 -1.28
C VAL A 7 -40.05 -17.58 -1.96
N ALA A 8 -40.09 -17.58 -3.31
CA ALA A 8 -41.24 -17.19 -4.08
C ALA A 8 -42.47 -18.07 -3.76
N LYS A 9 -42.24 -19.39 -3.67
CA LYS A 9 -43.28 -20.37 -3.32
C LYS A 9 -43.79 -20.15 -1.89
N ALA A 10 -42.87 -19.99 -0.92
CA ALA A 10 -43.22 -19.83 0.49
C ALA A 10 -43.90 -18.47 0.79
N ALA A 11 -43.48 -17.40 0.11
CA ALA A 11 -44.08 -16.08 0.25
C ALA A 11 -45.37 -15.88 -0.56
N GLY A 12 -45.68 -16.79 -1.51
CA GLY A 12 -46.83 -16.70 -2.41
C GLY A 12 -46.71 -15.56 -3.42
N VAL A 13 -45.52 -15.30 -3.94
CA VAL A 13 -45.25 -14.21 -4.90
C VAL A 13 -44.42 -14.72 -6.09
N SER A 14 -44.27 -13.89 -7.12
CA SER A 14 -43.40 -14.25 -8.27
C SER A 14 -41.90 -14.16 -7.90
N ILE A 15 -41.05 -14.89 -8.66
CA ILE A 15 -39.58 -14.80 -8.53
C ILE A 15 -39.10 -13.35 -8.73
N SER A 16 -39.74 -12.63 -9.67
CA SER A 16 -39.42 -11.22 -9.92
C SER A 16 -39.75 -10.35 -8.69
N THR A 17 -40.89 -10.58 -8.03
CA THR A 17 -41.29 -9.89 -6.80
C THR A 17 -40.26 -10.15 -5.70
N VAL A 18 -39.80 -11.40 -5.53
CA VAL A 18 -38.74 -11.72 -4.56
C VAL A 18 -37.44 -10.96 -4.90
N SER A 19 -37.04 -11.00 -6.18
CA SER A 19 -35.83 -10.28 -6.63
C SER A 19 -35.91 -8.79 -6.35
N TYR A 20 -37.05 -8.15 -6.63
CA TYR A 20 -37.25 -6.73 -6.37
C TYR A 20 -37.30 -6.42 -4.87
N ALA A 21 -38.01 -7.19 -4.06
CA ALA A 21 -38.11 -7.02 -2.63
C ALA A 21 -36.74 -7.17 -1.92
N MET A 22 -35.94 -8.13 -2.36
CA MET A 22 -34.57 -8.36 -1.81
C MET A 22 -33.56 -7.30 -2.25
N ASN A 23 -33.82 -6.52 -3.30
CA ASN A 23 -33.00 -5.42 -3.78
C ASN A 23 -33.59 -4.03 -3.41
N GLU A 24 -34.56 -3.99 -2.51
CA GLU A 24 -35.20 -2.75 -2.02
C GLU A 24 -35.78 -1.87 -3.12
N ASP A 25 -36.28 -2.51 -4.19
CA ASP A 25 -36.83 -1.80 -5.33
C ASP A 25 -38.16 -1.10 -4.93
N PRO A 26 -38.26 0.24 -5.12
CA PRO A 26 -39.44 1.00 -4.69
C PRO A 26 -40.75 0.61 -5.35
N ARG A 27 -40.71 -0.19 -6.40
CA ARG A 27 -41.94 -0.71 -7.07
C ARG A 27 -42.67 -1.75 -6.21
N ILE A 28 -42.04 -2.32 -5.18
CA ILE A 28 -42.66 -3.30 -4.30
C ILE A 28 -43.19 -2.61 -3.04
N PRO A 29 -44.46 -2.74 -2.70
CA PRO A 29 -45.01 -2.20 -1.47
C PRO A 29 -44.27 -2.74 -0.24
N ALA A 30 -44.00 -1.86 0.75
CA ALA A 30 -43.19 -2.17 1.94
C ALA A 30 -43.70 -3.45 2.65
N LYS A 31 -45.01 -3.60 2.83
CA LYS A 31 -45.63 -4.81 3.45
C LYS A 31 -45.27 -6.10 2.70
N THR A 32 -45.21 -6.07 1.36
CA THR A 32 -44.83 -7.24 0.54
C THR A 32 -43.34 -7.50 0.65
N ALA A 33 -42.51 -6.45 0.62
CA ALA A 33 -41.08 -6.56 0.78
C ALA A 33 -40.69 -7.13 2.15
N ASP A 34 -41.35 -6.70 3.22
CA ASP A 34 -41.11 -7.20 4.60
C ASP A 34 -41.47 -8.68 4.71
N LYS A 35 -42.65 -9.10 4.17
CA LYS A 35 -43.04 -10.50 4.14
C LYS A 35 -42.02 -11.36 3.40
N VAL A 36 -41.52 -10.91 2.25
CA VAL A 36 -40.54 -11.66 1.47
C VAL A 36 -39.22 -11.77 2.24
N ARG A 37 -38.76 -10.70 2.88
CA ARG A 37 -37.53 -10.71 3.71
C ARG A 37 -37.63 -11.62 4.92
N GLU A 38 -38.80 -11.66 5.56
CA GLU A 38 -39.06 -12.54 6.69
C GLU A 38 -39.04 -14.02 6.27
N VAL A 39 -39.76 -14.37 5.18
CA VAL A 39 -39.72 -15.72 4.62
C VAL A 39 -38.32 -16.13 4.19
N ALA A 40 -37.55 -15.24 3.52
CA ALA A 40 -36.18 -15.51 3.11
C ALA A 40 -35.29 -15.85 4.33
N ARG A 41 -35.38 -15.05 5.41
CA ARG A 41 -34.70 -15.34 6.67
C ARG A 41 -35.09 -16.67 7.30
N ALA A 42 -36.37 -16.95 7.35
CA ALA A 42 -36.91 -18.17 7.96
C ALA A 42 -36.40 -19.45 7.27
N ILE A 43 -36.25 -19.45 5.94
CA ILE A 43 -35.74 -20.60 5.18
C ILE A 43 -34.24 -20.57 4.90
N GLY A 44 -33.48 -19.58 5.50
CA GLY A 44 -32.04 -19.44 5.33
C GLY A 44 -31.60 -19.08 3.90
N TYR A 45 -32.43 -18.34 3.18
CA TYR A 45 -32.09 -17.87 1.84
C TYR A 45 -31.30 -16.57 1.90
N TYR A 46 -30.13 -16.57 1.27
CA TYR A 46 -29.32 -15.38 1.02
C TYR A 46 -29.19 -15.17 -0.49
N PRO A 47 -29.47 -13.93 -0.99
CA PRO A 47 -29.30 -13.64 -2.42
C PRO A 47 -27.87 -13.90 -2.86
N SER A 48 -27.71 -14.65 -3.96
CA SER A 48 -26.38 -14.87 -4.56
C SER A 48 -25.81 -13.56 -5.09
N ALA A 49 -24.62 -13.16 -4.61
CA ALA A 49 -23.90 -12.02 -5.14
C ALA A 49 -23.61 -12.18 -6.64
N ALA A 50 -23.26 -13.39 -7.09
CA ALA A 50 -23.00 -13.68 -8.49
C ALA A 50 -24.22 -13.39 -9.39
N ALA A 51 -25.43 -13.77 -8.96
CA ALA A 51 -26.65 -13.50 -9.72
C ALA A 51 -27.01 -12.00 -9.78
N ARG A 52 -26.72 -11.26 -8.69
CA ARG A 52 -26.91 -9.79 -8.66
C ARG A 52 -25.90 -9.10 -9.56
N ASN A 53 -24.64 -9.47 -9.47
CA ASN A 53 -23.53 -8.89 -10.22
C ASN A 53 -23.71 -9.08 -11.72
N LEU A 54 -24.16 -10.26 -12.16
CA LEU A 54 -24.44 -10.53 -13.56
C LEU A 54 -25.51 -9.56 -14.12
N LYS A 55 -26.56 -9.27 -13.33
CA LYS A 55 -27.62 -8.34 -13.74
C LYS A 55 -27.16 -6.88 -13.73
N LYS A 56 -26.34 -6.48 -12.73
CA LYS A 56 -25.85 -5.12 -12.59
C LYS A 56 -24.63 -4.83 -13.49
N ARG A 57 -23.96 -5.85 -14.03
CA ARG A 57 -22.65 -5.76 -14.70
C ARG A 57 -21.58 -5.08 -13.85
N SER A 58 -21.71 -5.20 -12.52
CA SER A 58 -20.79 -4.64 -11.53
C SER A 58 -20.75 -5.58 -10.34
N THR A 59 -19.56 -5.78 -9.79
CA THR A 59 -19.34 -6.63 -8.62
C THR A 59 -19.52 -5.86 -7.31
N GLY A 60 -19.41 -4.53 -7.35
CA GLY A 60 -19.33 -3.67 -6.16
C GLY A 60 -18.06 -3.93 -5.34
N THR A 61 -17.02 -4.47 -5.98
CA THR A 61 -15.79 -4.88 -5.30
C THR A 61 -14.57 -4.26 -5.98
N ILE A 62 -13.61 -3.82 -5.18
CA ILE A 62 -12.27 -3.40 -5.62
C ILE A 62 -11.25 -4.37 -5.06
N LEU A 63 -10.40 -4.90 -5.93
CA LEU A 63 -9.27 -5.74 -5.54
C LEU A 63 -8.08 -4.87 -5.18
N VAL A 64 -7.47 -5.13 -4.01
CA VAL A 64 -6.20 -4.54 -3.61
C VAL A 64 -5.18 -5.67 -3.49
N ALA A 65 -4.26 -5.73 -4.43
CA ALA A 65 -3.17 -6.72 -4.46
C ALA A 65 -1.93 -6.11 -3.80
N ILE A 66 -1.46 -6.72 -2.72
CA ILE A 66 -0.27 -6.33 -1.97
C ILE A 66 0.75 -7.47 -1.95
N SER A 67 2.02 -7.17 -1.75
CA SER A 67 3.09 -8.19 -1.73
C SER A 67 2.93 -9.17 -0.57
N ASP A 68 2.64 -8.64 0.61
CA ASP A 68 2.38 -9.39 1.84
C ASP A 68 1.54 -8.55 2.82
N PHE A 69 1.16 -9.14 3.97
CA PHE A 69 0.42 -8.45 5.02
C PHE A 69 1.34 -7.82 6.09
N GLY A 70 2.64 -7.79 5.84
CA GLY A 70 3.63 -7.24 6.77
C GLY A 70 3.74 -5.71 6.67
N GLY A 71 4.24 -5.15 7.76
CA GLY A 71 4.64 -3.75 7.85
C GLY A 71 3.52 -2.74 8.10
N PRO A 72 3.83 -1.66 8.81
CA PRO A 72 2.88 -0.62 9.19
C PRO A 72 2.40 0.24 8.01
N VAL A 73 3.20 0.35 6.95
CA VAL A 73 2.87 1.13 5.75
C VAL A 73 1.65 0.58 5.04
N TYR A 74 1.58 -0.75 4.82
CA TYR A 74 0.41 -1.36 4.21
C TYR A 74 -0.84 -1.23 5.09
N ALA A 75 -0.70 -1.32 6.41
CA ALA A 75 -1.85 -1.15 7.31
C ALA A 75 -2.49 0.24 7.16
N ALA A 76 -1.69 1.31 7.19
CA ALA A 76 -2.17 2.68 7.03
C ALA A 76 -2.75 2.93 5.62
N LEU A 77 -2.09 2.40 4.57
CA LEU A 77 -2.56 2.51 3.19
C LEU A 77 -3.92 1.83 3.01
N LEU A 78 -4.06 0.59 3.48
CA LEU A 78 -5.30 -0.19 3.37
C LEU A 78 -6.44 0.44 4.17
N GLU A 79 -6.16 1.04 5.34
CA GLU A 79 -7.17 1.78 6.12
C GLU A 79 -7.70 2.97 5.33
N GLY A 80 -6.82 3.77 4.73
CA GLY A 80 -7.21 4.89 3.87
C GLY A 80 -8.05 4.46 2.67
N ILE A 81 -7.60 3.40 1.96
CA ILE A 81 -8.33 2.82 0.82
C ILE A 81 -9.71 2.34 1.27
N HIS A 82 -9.77 1.57 2.35
CA HIS A 82 -11.03 1.01 2.87
C HIS A 82 -12.04 2.10 3.21
N HIS A 83 -11.60 3.12 3.96
CA HIS A 83 -12.45 4.22 4.38
C HIS A 83 -13.09 4.94 3.19
N GLU A 84 -12.31 5.27 2.17
CA GLU A 84 -12.79 5.97 0.99
C GLU A 84 -13.72 5.08 0.13
N LEU A 85 -13.34 3.82 -0.09
CA LEU A 85 -14.17 2.87 -0.85
C LEU A 85 -15.55 2.67 -0.22
N GLN A 86 -15.64 2.63 1.13
CA GLN A 86 -16.90 2.52 1.83
C GLN A 86 -17.84 3.70 1.55
N GLN A 87 -17.34 4.92 1.46
CA GLN A 87 -18.15 6.10 1.14
C GLN A 87 -18.78 6.00 -0.25
N HIS A 88 -18.12 5.27 -1.16
CA HIS A 88 -18.61 5.02 -2.51
C HIS A 88 -19.38 3.71 -2.67
N GLY A 89 -19.63 2.97 -1.60
CA GLY A 89 -20.40 1.71 -1.61
C GLY A 89 -19.66 0.51 -2.19
N TYR A 90 -18.32 0.57 -2.27
CA TYR A 90 -17.48 -0.55 -2.69
C TYR A 90 -16.99 -1.39 -1.52
N THR A 91 -16.90 -2.70 -1.76
CA THR A 91 -16.23 -3.64 -0.86
C THR A 91 -14.78 -3.79 -1.27
N MET A 92 -13.85 -3.65 -0.33
CA MET A 92 -12.44 -3.93 -0.53
C MET A 92 -12.16 -5.42 -0.35
N VAL A 93 -11.46 -6.02 -1.30
CA VAL A 93 -10.89 -7.38 -1.19
C VAL A 93 -9.38 -7.26 -1.27
N VAL A 94 -8.69 -7.64 -0.19
CA VAL A 94 -7.23 -7.66 -0.14
C VAL A 94 -6.70 -9.05 -0.43
N SER A 95 -5.71 -9.16 -1.28
CA SER A 95 -5.12 -10.44 -1.68
C SER A 95 -3.61 -10.32 -1.89
N THR A 96 -2.90 -11.46 -1.76
CA THR A 96 -1.45 -11.56 -1.96
C THR A 96 -1.09 -12.71 -2.89
N GLY A 97 0.05 -12.61 -3.55
CA GLY A 97 0.66 -13.70 -4.32
C GLY A 97 -0.21 -14.25 -5.45
N ARG A 98 -0.26 -15.59 -5.59
CA ARG A 98 -1.01 -16.23 -6.68
C ARG A 98 -2.49 -15.92 -6.68
N SER A 99 -3.09 -15.72 -5.51
CA SER A 99 -4.51 -15.38 -5.38
C SER A 99 -4.82 -14.05 -6.05
N SER A 100 -3.97 -13.05 -5.88
CA SER A 100 -4.09 -11.75 -6.55
C SER A 100 -4.11 -11.89 -8.07
N THR A 101 -3.15 -12.65 -8.62
CA THR A 101 -3.06 -12.91 -10.06
C THR A 101 -4.31 -13.62 -10.61
N ASN A 102 -4.86 -14.58 -9.87
CA ASN A 102 -6.07 -15.29 -10.30
C ASN A 102 -7.29 -14.36 -10.27
N LEU A 103 -7.50 -13.62 -9.19
CA LEU A 103 -8.60 -12.67 -9.05
C LEU A 103 -8.58 -11.59 -10.14
N LEU A 104 -7.39 -11.09 -10.51
CA LEU A 104 -7.21 -10.18 -11.63
C LEU A 104 -7.67 -10.80 -12.96
N LYS A 105 -7.26 -12.04 -13.25
CA LYS A 105 -7.62 -12.75 -14.49
C LYS A 105 -9.09 -13.11 -14.58
N GLU A 106 -9.71 -13.45 -13.45
CA GLU A 106 -11.11 -13.85 -13.34
C GLU A 106 -12.10 -12.67 -13.39
N ARG A 107 -11.59 -11.42 -13.41
CA ARG A 107 -12.41 -10.19 -13.38
C ARG A 107 -13.42 -10.20 -12.23
N SER A 108 -12.95 -10.57 -11.06
CA SER A 108 -13.78 -10.67 -9.86
C SER A 108 -14.07 -9.32 -9.20
N SER A 109 -13.58 -8.21 -9.77
CA SER A 109 -13.70 -6.85 -9.25
C SER A 109 -14.00 -5.84 -10.36
N ASP A 110 -14.56 -4.68 -10.00
CA ASP A 110 -14.86 -3.58 -10.91
C ASP A 110 -13.61 -2.74 -11.23
N GLY A 111 -12.61 -2.80 -10.37
CA GLY A 111 -11.30 -2.18 -10.52
C GLY A 111 -10.26 -2.87 -9.66
N ALA A 112 -8.99 -2.58 -9.90
CA ALA A 112 -7.90 -3.14 -9.11
C ALA A 112 -6.84 -2.08 -8.74
N ILE A 113 -6.29 -2.19 -7.54
CA ILE A 113 -5.13 -1.45 -7.04
C ILE A 113 -4.02 -2.47 -6.86
N VAL A 114 -2.89 -2.28 -7.54
CA VAL A 114 -1.78 -3.24 -7.55
C VAL A 114 -0.55 -2.61 -6.91
N ALA A 115 -0.26 -3.01 -5.68
CA ALA A 115 0.94 -2.71 -4.91
C ALA A 115 1.85 -3.94 -4.75
N ASP A 116 1.54 -5.06 -5.41
CA ASP A 116 2.32 -6.30 -5.36
C ASP A 116 3.42 -6.30 -6.42
N ILE A 117 4.68 -6.26 -5.96
CA ILE A 117 5.87 -6.27 -6.82
C ILE A 117 6.06 -7.60 -7.58
N HIS A 118 5.43 -8.69 -7.13
CA HIS A 118 5.55 -10.02 -7.74
C HIS A 118 4.59 -10.23 -8.92
N ILE A 119 3.60 -9.35 -9.10
CA ILE A 119 2.73 -9.38 -10.28
C ILE A 119 3.47 -8.74 -11.45
N SER A 120 3.74 -9.51 -12.50
CA SER A 120 4.48 -9.02 -13.67
C SER A 120 3.70 -7.95 -14.44
N ASP A 121 4.43 -7.01 -15.06
CA ASP A 121 3.86 -5.97 -15.92
C ASP A 121 3.06 -6.57 -17.08
N GLU A 122 3.50 -7.70 -17.62
CA GLU A 122 2.77 -8.44 -18.65
C GLU A 122 1.38 -8.87 -18.17
N THR A 123 1.27 -9.36 -16.92
CA THR A 123 -0.03 -9.75 -16.33
C THR A 123 -0.93 -8.53 -16.17
N ILE A 124 -0.41 -7.41 -15.68
CA ILE A 124 -1.15 -6.16 -15.52
C ILE A 124 -1.67 -5.67 -16.87
N VAL A 125 -0.78 -5.55 -17.86
CA VAL A 125 -1.14 -5.09 -19.21
C VAL A 125 -2.18 -6.01 -19.87
N LYS A 126 -2.02 -7.34 -19.78
CA LYS A 126 -2.99 -8.30 -20.33
C LYS A 126 -4.35 -8.18 -19.69
N THR A 127 -4.41 -7.99 -18.37
CA THR A 127 -5.66 -7.88 -17.63
C THR A 127 -6.35 -6.53 -17.92
N ALA A 128 -5.60 -5.45 -17.98
CA ALA A 128 -6.12 -4.10 -18.26
C ALA A 128 -6.75 -3.97 -19.66
N LYS A 129 -6.30 -4.76 -20.66
CA LYS A 129 -6.91 -4.83 -22.00
C LYS A 129 -8.39 -5.16 -21.97
N ASN A 130 -8.88 -5.77 -20.91
CA ASN A 130 -10.28 -6.15 -20.75
C ASN A 130 -11.16 -5.01 -20.20
N ALA A 131 -10.73 -3.78 -20.28
CA ALA A 131 -11.41 -2.57 -19.81
C ALA A 131 -11.65 -2.49 -18.28
N THR A 132 -10.96 -3.30 -17.47
CA THR A 132 -10.97 -3.15 -16.02
C THR A 132 -9.96 -2.06 -15.64
N PRO A 133 -10.37 -0.95 -15.03
CA PRO A 133 -9.45 0.08 -14.57
C PRO A 133 -8.49 -0.46 -13.51
N MET A 134 -7.23 -0.10 -13.63
CA MET A 134 -6.20 -0.48 -12.66
C MET A 134 -5.38 0.72 -12.25
N ILE A 135 -5.08 0.80 -10.96
CA ILE A 135 -4.02 1.66 -10.45
C ILE A 135 -2.84 0.78 -10.11
N VAL A 136 -1.66 1.17 -10.56
CA VAL A 136 -0.40 0.54 -10.16
C VAL A 136 0.38 1.49 -9.27
N LEU A 137 0.87 1.00 -8.13
CA LEU A 137 1.67 1.76 -7.20
C LEU A 137 3.16 1.46 -7.42
N ASP A 138 3.98 2.49 -7.29
CA ASP A 138 5.45 2.40 -7.29
C ASP A 138 6.02 1.64 -8.49
N ARG A 139 5.44 1.94 -9.66
CA ARG A 139 5.80 1.29 -10.91
C ARG A 139 5.32 2.14 -12.10
N LYS A 140 6.05 2.09 -13.21
CA LYS A 140 5.68 2.80 -14.44
C LYS A 140 5.27 1.80 -15.52
N ILE A 141 4.00 1.84 -15.93
CA ILE A 141 3.44 0.95 -16.96
C ILE A 141 2.55 1.76 -17.90
N ALA A 142 3.07 2.12 -19.05
CA ALA A 142 2.31 2.83 -20.08
C ALA A 142 1.35 1.86 -20.81
N ALA A 143 0.13 1.71 -20.33
CA ALA A 143 -0.91 0.88 -20.95
C ALA A 143 -2.31 1.50 -20.78
N ALA A 144 -3.21 1.20 -21.73
CA ALA A 144 -4.60 1.60 -21.61
C ALA A 144 -5.23 0.99 -20.34
N ASN A 145 -6.09 1.76 -19.64
CA ASN A 145 -6.75 1.39 -18.39
C ASN A 145 -5.81 1.12 -17.20
N VAL A 146 -4.52 1.49 -17.30
CA VAL A 146 -3.56 1.49 -16.19
C VAL A 146 -3.22 2.92 -15.84
N HIS A 147 -3.41 3.28 -14.59
CA HIS A 147 -3.05 4.59 -14.04
C HIS A 147 -1.93 4.41 -13.02
N GLU A 148 -0.87 5.20 -13.16
CA GLU A 148 0.30 5.15 -12.28
C GLU A 148 0.12 6.14 -11.14
N MET A 149 0.38 5.70 -9.91
CA MET A 149 0.43 6.58 -8.74
C MET A 149 1.70 6.30 -7.95
N THR A 150 2.49 7.33 -7.65
CA THR A 150 3.83 7.19 -7.07
C THR A 150 4.06 8.19 -5.94
N ILE A 151 5.05 7.91 -5.09
CA ILE A 151 5.56 8.84 -4.10
C ILE A 151 6.78 9.55 -4.70
N GLU A 152 6.94 10.85 -4.40
CA GLU A 152 8.10 11.67 -4.81
C GLU A 152 9.35 11.33 -3.96
N ASN A 153 9.73 10.07 -4.00
CA ASN A 153 10.80 9.50 -3.19
C ASN A 153 12.15 10.22 -3.35
N ALA A 154 12.52 10.53 -4.61
CA ALA A 154 13.84 11.12 -4.89
C ALA A 154 13.98 12.54 -4.33
N ALA A 155 12.94 13.35 -4.44
CA ALA A 155 12.96 14.72 -3.94
C ALA A 155 13.07 14.74 -2.41
N ALA A 156 12.26 13.94 -1.72
CA ALA A 156 12.25 13.85 -0.27
C ALA A 156 13.57 13.28 0.30
N MET A 157 14.09 12.21 -0.30
CA MET A 157 15.37 11.61 0.13
C MET A 157 16.55 12.55 -0.13
N ARG A 158 16.52 13.29 -1.25
CA ARG A 158 17.53 14.33 -1.51
C ARG A 158 17.52 15.40 -0.43
N GLU A 159 16.35 15.90 -0.03
CA GLU A 159 16.23 16.90 1.04
C GLU A 159 16.77 16.38 2.36
N LEU A 160 16.39 15.16 2.78
CA LEU A 160 16.89 14.53 4.00
C LEU A 160 18.42 14.43 3.96
N THR A 161 19.00 13.95 2.85
CA THR A 161 20.44 13.77 2.72
C THR A 161 21.20 15.11 2.78
N VAL A 162 20.65 16.17 2.18
CA VAL A 162 21.21 17.53 2.30
C VAL A 162 21.27 17.96 3.76
N ARG A 163 20.22 17.71 4.57
CA ARG A 163 20.21 18.02 6.00
C ARG A 163 21.23 17.21 6.78
N VAL A 164 21.41 15.93 6.47
CA VAL A 164 22.44 15.05 7.05
C VAL A 164 23.84 15.62 6.80
N ILE A 165 24.14 16.02 5.56
CA ILE A 165 25.42 16.61 5.18
C ILE A 165 25.63 17.95 5.91
N ALA A 166 24.61 18.79 6.00
CA ALA A 166 24.64 20.08 6.70
C ALA A 166 24.84 19.92 8.21
N ALA A 167 24.36 18.84 8.81
CA ALA A 167 24.59 18.49 10.22
C ALA A 167 26.04 18.05 10.51
N GLY A 168 26.89 17.94 9.49
CA GLY A 168 28.33 17.68 9.66
C GLY A 168 28.75 16.23 9.46
N TYR A 169 27.86 15.30 9.15
CA TYR A 169 28.20 13.91 8.84
C TYR A 169 29.03 13.81 7.55
N ARG A 170 30.03 12.93 7.53
CA ARG A 170 30.97 12.80 6.40
C ARG A 170 31.06 11.37 5.87
N ARG A 171 31.06 10.36 6.74
CA ARG A 171 31.11 8.95 6.39
C ARG A 171 29.70 8.40 6.34
N ILE A 172 28.97 8.77 5.28
CA ILE A 172 27.56 8.49 5.13
C ILE A 172 27.38 7.21 4.32
N ALA A 173 26.66 6.25 4.88
CA ALA A 173 26.27 4.99 4.21
C ALA A 173 24.79 4.99 3.86
N PHE A 174 24.45 4.33 2.75
CA PHE A 174 23.06 4.06 2.38
C PHE A 174 22.69 2.60 2.65
N VAL A 175 21.49 2.38 3.21
CA VAL A 175 20.96 1.04 3.46
C VAL A 175 19.78 0.81 2.53
N HIS A 176 19.99 -0.02 1.52
CA HIS A 176 19.00 -0.38 0.52
C HIS A 176 17.86 -1.24 1.11
N GLY A 177 16.68 -1.13 0.50
CA GLY A 177 15.58 -2.07 0.67
C GLY A 177 15.67 -3.24 -0.31
N VAL A 178 14.52 -3.71 -0.80
CA VAL A 178 14.47 -4.79 -1.81
C VAL A 178 14.99 -4.26 -3.16
N GLY A 179 15.98 -4.94 -3.72
CA GLY A 179 16.60 -4.56 -4.98
C GLY A 179 15.58 -4.59 -6.15
N GLY A 180 15.72 -3.63 -7.08
CA GLY A 180 14.87 -3.55 -8.27
C GLY A 180 13.47 -2.96 -8.03
N THR A 181 13.09 -2.63 -6.79
CA THR A 181 11.83 -1.94 -6.52
C THR A 181 11.95 -0.44 -6.86
N TYR A 182 10.83 0.17 -7.26
CA TYR A 182 10.77 1.58 -7.59
C TYR A 182 11.19 2.45 -6.39
N ASP A 183 10.65 2.18 -5.21
CA ASP A 183 10.98 2.90 -3.99
C ASP A 183 12.47 2.88 -3.67
N ASN A 184 13.07 1.68 -3.62
CA ASN A 184 14.49 1.57 -3.35
C ASN A 184 15.35 2.34 -4.37
N THR A 185 15.01 2.18 -5.66
CA THR A 185 15.76 2.82 -6.75
C THR A 185 15.66 4.35 -6.70
N THR A 186 14.45 4.88 -6.48
CA THR A 186 14.21 6.32 -6.48
C THR A 186 14.69 6.99 -5.20
N ARG A 187 14.54 6.33 -4.03
CA ARG A 187 15.13 6.80 -2.75
C ARG A 187 16.66 6.88 -2.86
N TYR A 188 17.28 5.83 -3.39
CA TYR A 188 18.72 5.85 -3.62
C TYR A 188 19.16 6.94 -4.62
N ALA A 189 18.42 7.15 -5.69
CA ALA A 189 18.72 8.21 -6.65
C ALA A 189 18.70 9.60 -6.00
N GLY A 190 17.75 9.86 -5.11
CA GLY A 190 17.69 11.10 -4.32
C GLY A 190 18.90 11.27 -3.39
N PHE A 191 19.27 10.21 -2.67
CA PHE A 191 20.48 10.16 -1.85
C PHE A 191 21.72 10.46 -2.66
N ARG A 192 21.94 9.76 -3.78
CA ARG A 192 23.10 9.96 -4.66
C ARG A 192 23.17 11.39 -5.19
N ALA A 193 22.04 11.93 -5.65
CA ALA A 193 21.99 13.30 -6.17
C ALA A 193 22.43 14.35 -5.13
N ALA A 194 22.11 14.16 -3.84
CA ALA A 194 22.56 15.03 -2.78
C ALA A 194 24.06 14.88 -2.49
N MET A 195 24.56 13.63 -2.44
CA MET A 195 25.99 13.34 -2.23
C MET A 195 26.85 13.91 -3.37
N ASP A 196 26.45 13.70 -4.61
CA ASP A 196 27.15 14.18 -5.80
C ASP A 196 27.18 15.74 -5.85
N ALA A 197 26.04 16.38 -5.54
CA ALA A 197 25.96 17.85 -5.47
C ALA A 197 26.86 18.45 -4.38
N ALA A 198 27.12 17.72 -3.30
CA ALA A 198 28.01 18.12 -2.23
C ALA A 198 29.49 17.73 -2.49
N GLY A 199 29.81 17.05 -3.58
CA GLY A 199 31.14 16.49 -3.84
C GLY A 199 31.56 15.44 -2.80
N ALA A 200 30.59 14.78 -2.13
CA ALA A 200 30.83 13.83 -1.07
C ALA A 200 30.81 12.39 -1.58
N ALA A 201 31.80 11.58 -1.16
CA ALA A 201 31.82 10.16 -1.48
C ALA A 201 30.86 9.38 -0.57
N VAL A 202 30.16 8.40 -1.15
CA VAL A 202 29.40 7.43 -0.34
C VAL A 202 30.39 6.53 0.38
N PHE A 203 30.26 6.44 1.71
CA PHE A 203 31.15 5.63 2.54
C PHE A 203 30.98 4.14 2.27
N ALA A 204 29.73 3.67 2.24
CA ALA A 204 29.37 2.29 1.92
C ALA A 204 27.90 2.20 1.49
N GLU A 205 27.57 1.11 0.81
CA GLU A 205 26.21 0.72 0.49
C GLU A 205 25.94 -0.66 1.07
N TYR A 206 24.84 -0.81 1.78
CA TYR A 206 24.47 -2.07 2.42
C TYR A 206 23.13 -2.54 1.92
N GLN A 207 22.97 -3.83 1.77
CA GLN A 207 21.72 -4.44 1.33
C GLN A 207 20.86 -4.87 2.51
N GLY A 208 19.63 -4.39 2.56
CA GLY A 208 18.55 -4.86 3.43
C GLY A 208 17.37 -5.37 2.61
N ASN A 209 16.19 -5.40 3.22
CA ASN A 209 14.97 -5.88 2.57
C ASN A 209 13.68 -5.19 3.09
N PHE A 210 13.78 -3.96 3.58
CA PHE A 210 12.72 -3.17 4.20
C PHE A 210 12.21 -3.67 5.56
N THR A 211 12.79 -4.71 6.15
CA THR A 211 12.36 -5.22 7.45
C THR A 211 13.28 -4.84 8.59
N LYS A 212 12.74 -4.66 9.79
CA LYS A 212 13.51 -4.41 11.02
C LYS A 212 14.58 -5.50 11.28
N PRO A 213 14.29 -6.82 11.14
CA PRO A 213 15.31 -7.85 11.28
C PRO A 213 16.51 -7.68 10.34
N SER A 214 16.31 -7.19 9.11
CA SER A 214 17.42 -7.00 8.17
C SER A 214 18.35 -5.85 8.61
N GLY A 215 17.79 -4.77 9.14
CA GLY A 215 18.57 -3.68 9.72
C GLY A 215 19.39 -4.14 10.93
N ARG A 216 18.80 -4.95 11.81
CA ARG A 216 19.49 -5.54 12.96
C ARG A 216 20.62 -6.46 12.51
N ALA A 217 20.35 -7.38 11.58
CA ALA A 217 21.32 -8.32 11.06
C ALA A 217 22.53 -7.63 10.39
N LEU A 218 22.31 -6.49 9.72
CA LEU A 218 23.37 -5.67 9.16
C LEU A 218 24.36 -5.23 10.25
N ILE A 219 23.89 -4.67 11.37
CA ILE A 219 24.76 -4.22 12.46
C ILE A 219 25.47 -5.39 13.11
N ASP A 220 24.76 -6.48 13.41
CA ASP A 220 25.35 -7.67 13.99
C ASP A 220 26.49 -8.22 13.10
N GLY A 221 26.29 -8.24 11.77
CA GLY A 221 27.33 -8.63 10.81
C GLY A 221 28.55 -7.70 10.79
N LEU A 222 28.33 -6.39 10.79
CA LEU A 222 29.43 -5.39 10.81
C LEU A 222 30.28 -5.51 12.09
N LEU A 223 29.63 -5.71 13.24
CA LEU A 223 30.32 -5.86 14.53
C LEU A 223 31.12 -7.17 14.60
N VAL A 224 30.55 -8.29 14.13
CA VAL A 224 31.27 -9.57 14.07
C VAL A 224 32.49 -9.48 13.15
N ALA A 225 32.35 -8.82 12.00
CA ALA A 225 33.44 -8.60 11.06
C ALA A 225 34.45 -7.54 11.54
N ARG A 226 34.18 -6.83 12.64
CA ARG A 226 34.95 -5.66 13.11
C ARG A 226 35.13 -4.61 12.01
N ALA A 227 34.12 -4.47 11.14
CA ALA A 227 34.15 -3.50 10.06
C ALA A 227 34.02 -2.07 10.62
N PRO A 228 34.63 -1.06 9.95
CA PRO A 228 34.48 0.33 10.37
C PRO A 228 33.02 0.76 10.15
N LEU A 229 32.39 1.33 11.17
CA LEU A 229 31.05 1.90 11.08
C LEU A 229 31.10 3.27 10.37
N PRO A 230 30.05 3.63 9.60
CA PRO A 230 29.88 5.00 9.11
C PRO A 230 29.56 5.95 10.28
N ASP A 231 29.59 7.26 10.00
CA ASP A 231 29.09 8.26 10.93
C ASP A 231 27.56 8.35 10.87
N MET A 232 26.97 7.96 9.74
CA MET A 232 25.54 8.07 9.47
C MET A 232 25.05 6.93 8.57
N PHE A 233 23.97 6.30 8.98
CA PHE A 233 23.16 5.41 8.13
C PHE A 233 21.94 6.17 7.62
N VAL A 234 21.81 6.33 6.31
CA VAL A 234 20.60 6.77 5.62
C VAL A 234 19.87 5.53 5.11
N CYS A 235 18.77 5.18 5.72
CA CYS A 235 18.05 3.96 5.41
C CYS A 235 16.91 4.22 4.43
N ALA A 236 16.66 3.26 3.54
CA ALA A 236 15.58 3.34 2.59
C ALA A 236 14.19 3.28 3.24
N ASN A 237 14.06 2.78 4.50
CA ASN A 237 12.84 2.89 5.29
C ASN A 237 13.09 2.89 6.80
N ASP A 238 12.04 3.17 7.58
CA ASP A 238 12.10 3.27 9.04
C ASP A 238 12.31 1.93 9.73
N GLU A 239 11.72 0.86 9.23
CA GLU A 239 11.87 -0.45 9.85
C GLU A 239 13.35 -0.88 9.92
N MET A 240 14.08 -0.76 8.80
CA MET A 240 15.51 -1.03 8.80
C MET A 240 16.27 -0.08 9.72
N ALA A 241 15.93 1.21 9.70
CA ALA A 241 16.55 2.22 10.56
C ALA A 241 16.40 1.87 12.05
N ILE A 242 15.19 1.48 12.49
CA ILE A 242 14.93 1.04 13.86
C ILE A 242 15.72 -0.24 14.20
N GLY A 243 15.81 -1.18 13.25
CA GLY A 243 16.64 -2.37 13.42
C GLY A 243 18.12 -2.05 13.64
N ILE A 244 18.64 -1.06 12.92
CA ILE A 244 20.01 -0.54 13.06
C ILE A 244 20.19 0.11 14.44
N ILE A 245 19.26 0.99 14.84
CA ILE A 245 19.31 1.63 16.18
C ILE A 245 19.34 0.57 17.27
N ASP A 246 18.45 -0.42 17.23
CA ASP A 246 18.42 -1.51 18.20
C ASP A 246 19.75 -2.29 18.24
N GLY A 247 20.36 -2.51 17.08
CA GLY A 247 21.66 -3.19 16.97
C GLY A 247 22.80 -2.38 17.58
N LEU A 248 22.88 -1.09 17.27
CA LEU A 248 23.89 -0.18 17.80
C LEU A 248 23.79 -0.05 19.31
N LEU A 249 22.59 0.20 19.85
CA LEU A 249 22.37 0.34 21.29
C LEU A 249 22.68 -0.95 22.05
N ALA A 250 22.29 -2.11 21.51
CA ALA A 250 22.62 -3.42 22.12
C ALA A 250 24.15 -3.66 22.18
N ALA A 251 24.91 -3.06 21.25
CA ALA A 251 26.38 -3.11 21.24
C ALA A 251 27.03 -2.00 22.06
N GLY A 252 26.25 -1.20 22.82
CA GLY A 252 26.76 -0.10 23.62
C GLY A 252 27.20 1.14 22.83
N ARG A 253 26.76 1.28 21.56
CA ARG A 253 27.06 2.42 20.70
C ARG A 253 26.00 3.50 20.86
N ALA A 254 26.44 4.74 21.02
CA ALA A 254 25.53 5.87 21.18
C ALA A 254 24.92 6.34 19.84
N VAL A 255 23.60 6.49 19.82
CA VAL A 255 22.86 7.11 18.71
C VAL A 255 22.21 8.38 19.24
N PRO A 256 22.49 9.55 18.68
CA PRO A 256 23.37 9.87 17.54
C PRO A 256 24.84 10.09 17.91
N GLY A 257 25.25 9.99 19.19
CA GLY A 257 26.54 10.42 19.70
C GLY A 257 27.76 9.82 18.98
N GLU A 258 27.68 8.57 18.52
CA GLU A 258 28.74 7.93 17.72
C GLU A 258 28.28 7.72 16.27
N VAL A 259 26.99 7.35 16.06
CA VAL A 259 26.45 7.00 14.75
C VAL A 259 25.04 7.57 14.62
N GLY A 260 24.81 8.42 13.63
CA GLY A 260 23.47 8.88 13.27
C GLY A 260 22.69 7.85 12.44
N VAL A 261 21.36 7.88 12.52
CA VAL A 261 20.48 7.02 11.73
C VAL A 261 19.27 7.81 11.25
N SER A 262 18.87 7.62 10.00
CA SER A 262 17.63 8.16 9.46
C SER A 262 16.86 7.12 8.67
N GLY A 263 15.54 7.32 8.56
CA GLY A 263 14.63 6.43 7.84
C GLY A 263 13.82 7.13 6.77
N PHE A 264 12.72 6.47 6.37
CA PHE A 264 11.69 6.93 5.44
C PHE A 264 10.37 6.27 5.83
N ASP A 265 9.25 6.95 5.70
CA ASP A 265 7.83 6.60 5.90
C ASP A 265 7.20 7.29 7.11
N ASP A 266 7.92 7.60 8.17
CA ASP A 266 7.45 8.11 9.48
C ASP A 266 6.37 7.19 10.09
N ILE A 267 6.69 5.90 10.15
CA ILE A 267 5.81 4.93 10.81
C ILE A 267 5.63 5.29 12.30
N GLU A 268 4.52 4.88 12.91
CA GLU A 268 4.22 5.21 14.31
C GLU A 268 5.39 4.92 15.25
N LEU A 269 6.06 3.78 15.07
CA LEU A 269 7.19 3.38 15.90
C LEU A 269 8.40 4.33 15.81
N ALA A 270 8.55 5.10 14.73
CA ALA A 270 9.63 6.08 14.56
C ALA A 270 9.62 7.15 15.65
N GLY A 271 8.43 7.55 16.12
CA GLY A 271 8.27 8.49 17.22
C GLY A 271 8.52 7.89 18.60
N TYR A 272 8.37 6.58 18.76
CA TYR A 272 8.46 5.88 20.04
C TYR A 272 9.76 5.12 20.28
N CYS A 273 10.56 4.85 19.25
CA CYS A 273 11.89 4.27 19.43
C CYS A 273 12.83 5.21 20.21
N ARG A 274 13.94 4.72 20.69
CA ARG A 274 14.90 5.49 21.48
C ARG A 274 16.29 5.36 20.86
N PRO A 275 16.86 6.50 20.42
CA PRO A 275 16.23 7.84 20.29
C PRO A 275 15.13 7.86 19.25
N PRO A 276 14.18 8.85 19.30
CA PRO A 276 13.17 9.03 18.26
C PRO A 276 13.81 9.25 16.88
N LEU A 277 13.29 8.54 15.87
CA LEU A 277 13.90 8.48 14.55
C LEU A 277 13.59 9.72 13.70
N SER A 278 14.62 10.36 13.18
CA SER A 278 14.53 11.35 12.10
C SER A 278 14.25 10.62 10.79
N THR A 279 13.27 11.09 10.03
CA THR A 279 12.76 10.35 8.89
C THR A 279 12.07 11.26 7.86
N ILE A 280 11.49 10.68 6.84
CA ILE A 280 10.61 11.36 5.88
C ILE A 280 9.19 10.88 6.14
N ARG A 281 8.29 11.82 6.46
CA ARG A 281 6.87 11.52 6.67
C ARG A 281 6.15 11.43 5.34
N VAL A 282 5.44 10.30 5.15
CA VAL A 282 4.44 10.11 4.12
C VAL A 282 3.11 9.78 4.80
N ASP A 283 2.05 10.53 4.51
CA ASP A 283 0.70 10.20 5.02
C ASP A 283 0.10 9.07 4.18
N HIS A 284 0.46 7.84 4.51
CA HIS A 284 0.00 6.65 3.80
C HIS A 284 -1.53 6.46 3.86
N SER A 285 -2.20 6.94 4.91
CA SER A 285 -3.66 6.89 5.00
C SER A 285 -4.31 7.90 4.04
N ALA A 286 -3.81 9.15 3.98
CA ALA A 286 -4.24 10.12 2.98
C ALA A 286 -3.98 9.60 1.56
N TRP A 287 -2.79 9.02 1.32
CA TRP A 287 -2.44 8.42 0.05
C TRP A 287 -3.41 7.30 -0.34
N GLY A 288 -3.79 6.44 0.61
CA GLY A 288 -4.79 5.41 0.41
C GLY A 288 -6.15 5.97 -0.02
N ARG A 289 -6.59 7.07 0.58
CA ARG A 289 -7.84 7.76 0.18
C ARG A 289 -7.75 8.30 -1.25
N ASP A 290 -6.65 8.95 -1.60
CA ASP A 290 -6.44 9.48 -2.96
C ASP A 290 -6.45 8.38 -4.01
N ILE A 291 -5.81 7.24 -3.73
CA ILE A 291 -5.80 6.06 -4.60
C ILE A 291 -7.23 5.53 -4.78
N ALA A 292 -7.99 5.41 -3.68
CA ALA A 292 -9.36 4.90 -3.73
C ALA A 292 -10.32 5.85 -4.47
N ALA A 293 -10.21 7.16 -4.23
CA ALA A 293 -10.97 8.15 -4.98
C ALA A 293 -10.65 8.08 -6.49
N THR A 294 -9.36 7.93 -6.82
CA THR A 294 -8.90 7.82 -8.21
C THR A 294 -9.45 6.58 -8.90
N ILE A 295 -9.40 5.38 -8.27
CA ILE A 295 -9.96 4.17 -8.91
C ILE A 295 -11.47 4.27 -9.11
N VAL A 296 -12.20 4.88 -8.17
CA VAL A 296 -13.64 5.13 -8.29
C VAL A 296 -13.95 6.07 -9.46
N ALA A 297 -13.19 7.14 -9.62
CA ALA A 297 -13.31 8.08 -10.75
C ALA A 297 -13.05 7.36 -12.10
N LEU A 298 -12.01 6.54 -12.17
CA LEU A 298 -11.68 5.74 -13.36
C LEU A 298 -12.82 4.77 -13.73
N ILE A 299 -13.43 4.10 -12.75
CA ILE A 299 -14.60 3.22 -13.00
C ILE A 299 -15.79 3.99 -13.55
N LYS A 300 -15.96 5.25 -13.14
CA LYS A 300 -17.01 6.15 -13.64
C LYS A 300 -16.67 6.79 -14.98
N ASN A 301 -15.50 6.49 -15.56
CA ASN A 301 -14.93 7.12 -16.75
C ASN A 301 -14.72 8.64 -16.61
N GLU A 302 -14.41 9.09 -15.41
CA GLU A 302 -14.05 10.49 -15.14
C GLU A 302 -12.56 10.71 -15.46
N THR A 303 -12.21 11.93 -15.85
CA THR A 303 -10.81 12.31 -16.08
C THR A 303 -10.08 12.48 -14.76
N VAL A 304 -8.97 11.78 -14.60
CA VAL A 304 -8.11 11.87 -13.42
C VAL A 304 -6.76 12.49 -13.80
N GLY A 305 -6.22 13.33 -12.92
CA GLY A 305 -4.87 13.87 -13.06
C GLY A 305 -3.82 12.86 -12.59
N SER A 306 -2.55 13.11 -12.90
CA SER A 306 -1.46 12.41 -12.23
C SER A 306 -1.39 12.89 -10.78
N ALA A 307 -1.45 11.98 -9.82
CA ALA A 307 -1.26 12.28 -8.42
C ALA A 307 0.06 11.66 -7.93
N SER A 308 0.87 12.48 -7.25
CA SER A 308 2.04 12.00 -6.52
C SER A 308 1.97 12.50 -5.08
N GLN A 309 2.35 11.65 -4.14
CA GLN A 309 2.45 12.04 -2.73
C GLN A 309 3.85 12.58 -2.46
N VAL A 310 3.92 13.71 -1.75
CA VAL A 310 5.19 14.36 -1.39
C VAL A 310 5.52 14.04 0.06
N GLY A 311 6.73 13.51 0.29
CA GLY A 311 7.25 13.28 1.64
C GLY A 311 7.81 14.57 2.27
N THR A 312 7.69 14.71 3.59
CA THR A 312 8.22 15.83 4.37
C THR A 312 9.27 15.34 5.37
N VAL A 313 10.43 16.00 5.41
CA VAL A 313 11.50 15.65 6.35
C VAL A 313 11.09 16.01 7.77
N VAL A 314 11.18 15.04 8.68
CA VAL A 314 10.92 15.15 10.11
C VAL A 314 12.23 14.90 10.87
N ILE A 315 12.79 15.95 11.47
CA ILE A 315 14.00 15.84 12.29
C ILE A 315 13.60 15.55 13.74
N ARG A 316 14.23 14.53 14.31
CA ARG A 316 14.12 14.11 15.72
C ARG A 316 15.51 13.98 16.34
N GLU A 317 15.72 12.96 17.17
CA GLU A 317 16.93 12.84 17.99
C GLU A 317 17.95 11.81 17.46
N SER A 318 17.69 11.13 16.34
CA SER A 318 18.56 10.07 15.84
C SER A 318 19.71 10.54 14.94
N PHE A 319 19.75 11.82 14.58
CA PHE A 319 20.88 12.54 13.99
C PHE A 319 20.79 14.04 14.14
#